data_630e79b23a7d2d70cb6e8d4b86b0216a
#
_entry.id   630e79b23a7d2d70cb6e8d4b86b0216a
#
_cell.length_a   1.000
_cell.length_b   1.000
_cell.length_c   1.000
_cell.angle_alpha   90.00
_cell.angle_beta   90.00
_cell.angle_gamma   90.00
#
_symmetry.space_group_name_H-M   'P 1'
#
loop_
_entity.id
_entity.type
_entity.pdbx_description
1 polymer ?
#
loop_
_entity_poly.entity_id
_entity_poly.type
_entity_poly.pdbx_seq_one_letter_code
_entity_poly.pdbx_strand_id
1 'polypeptide(L)'
;MPIDRQELIASLGGETAVASMNFETKADALEDFLMEKLNQEVEAQRSSPRKYPFAAEVEAQIEIRPFRRGVGNLFIATSGNVKRLPPMPARPTLADFFKLRFHGTANHVFQSANRAQKNGMDEEVILACLLHDTVQELIKVDHGWWCAQLYEPYVSEKVAFAIRHHQTLRFYEDKANGYDYPELYHQMFGEDYKPEPYIQKNYEFVRNHKWYLEARLLTVNDLYSFEPGVNPQLQQFTDIIGRQFKQPKEGLGFDNSPVAHMWRSIAMPDHPL
;
A
#
# COMPACT_ATOMS: atom_id res chain seq x y z
N MET A 1 -28.96 -8.62 10.35
CA MET A 1 -30.09 -9.57 10.45
C MET A 1 -29.82 -10.52 11.61
N PRO A 2 -30.68 -10.63 12.63
CA PRO A 2 -30.50 -11.65 13.68
C PRO A 2 -30.75 -13.04 13.07
N ILE A 3 -29.84 -13.96 13.30
CA ILE A 3 -29.97 -15.36 12.85
C ILE A 3 -30.82 -16.10 13.87
N ASP A 4 -31.92 -16.71 13.42
CA ASP A 4 -32.66 -17.64 14.24
C ASP A 4 -31.96 -19.00 14.23
N ARG A 5 -31.35 -19.36 15.36
CA ARG A 5 -30.63 -20.61 15.52
C ARG A 5 -31.52 -21.84 15.28
N GLN A 6 -32.79 -21.80 15.68
CA GLN A 6 -33.71 -22.94 15.51
C GLN A 6 -34.05 -23.14 14.04
N GLU A 7 -34.27 -22.06 13.31
CA GLU A 7 -34.51 -22.09 11.87
C GLU A 7 -33.31 -22.66 11.11
N LEU A 8 -32.08 -22.24 11.45
CA LEU A 8 -30.86 -22.80 10.88
C LEU A 8 -30.73 -24.31 11.15
N ILE A 9 -30.92 -24.75 12.40
CA ILE A 9 -30.85 -26.17 12.75
C ILE A 9 -31.92 -26.98 12.01
N ALA A 10 -33.12 -26.46 11.87
CA ALA A 10 -34.21 -27.12 11.15
C ALA A 10 -33.89 -27.25 9.65
N SER A 11 -33.33 -26.22 9.02
CA SER A 11 -32.92 -26.25 7.60
C SER A 11 -31.83 -27.28 7.31
N LEU A 12 -30.98 -27.58 8.31
CA LEU A 12 -29.85 -28.54 8.19
C LEU A 12 -30.27 -29.99 8.62
N GLY A 13 -31.56 -30.28 8.77
CA GLY A 13 -32.04 -31.62 9.10
C GLY A 13 -32.12 -31.91 10.60
N GLY A 14 -32.03 -30.89 11.46
CA GLY A 14 -32.18 -30.98 12.90
C GLY A 14 -30.87 -31.17 13.67
N GLU A 15 -30.98 -31.15 15.02
CA GLU A 15 -29.82 -31.17 15.92
C GLU A 15 -28.89 -32.37 15.72
N THR A 16 -29.44 -33.56 15.45
CA THR A 16 -28.66 -34.78 15.22
C THR A 16 -27.81 -34.68 13.95
N ALA A 17 -28.37 -34.15 12.87
CA ALA A 17 -27.66 -33.94 11.63
C ALA A 17 -26.54 -32.94 11.83
N VAL A 18 -26.80 -31.81 12.47
CA VAL A 18 -25.81 -30.76 12.76
C VAL A 18 -24.73 -31.28 13.70
N ALA A 19 -25.04 -32.13 14.67
CA ALA A 19 -24.05 -32.71 15.58
C ALA A 19 -23.03 -33.62 14.85
N SER A 20 -23.44 -34.29 13.79
CA SER A 20 -22.60 -35.19 12.97
C SER A 20 -21.71 -34.46 11.97
N MET A 21 -21.93 -33.18 11.69
CA MET A 21 -21.13 -32.38 10.75
C MET A 21 -19.81 -31.96 11.37
N ASN A 22 -18.74 -31.95 10.56
CA ASN A 22 -17.46 -31.33 10.94
C ASN A 22 -17.58 -29.79 10.93
N PHE A 23 -16.51 -29.12 11.41
CA PHE A 23 -16.53 -27.65 11.54
C PHE A 23 -16.65 -26.94 10.20
N GLU A 24 -15.95 -27.41 9.16
CA GLU A 24 -16.01 -26.84 7.80
C GLU A 24 -17.43 -26.96 7.24
N THR A 25 -18.02 -28.16 7.27
CA THR A 25 -19.39 -28.39 6.81
C THR A 25 -20.41 -27.51 7.53
N LYS A 26 -20.20 -27.24 8.83
CA LYS A 26 -21.07 -26.32 9.58
C LYS A 26 -20.92 -24.87 9.14
N ALA A 27 -19.69 -24.45 8.84
CA ALA A 27 -19.43 -23.09 8.34
C ALA A 27 -20.06 -22.87 6.96
N ASP A 28 -19.82 -23.80 6.04
CA ASP A 28 -20.39 -23.76 4.69
C ASP A 28 -21.93 -23.73 4.73
N ALA A 29 -22.52 -24.60 5.55
CA ALA A 29 -23.97 -24.66 5.73
C ALA A 29 -24.57 -23.37 6.34
N LEU A 30 -23.83 -22.70 7.21
CA LEU A 30 -24.23 -21.39 7.73
C LEU A 30 -24.15 -20.33 6.64
N GLU A 31 -23.11 -20.32 5.84
CA GLU A 31 -22.97 -19.37 4.72
C GLU A 31 -24.08 -19.56 3.69
N ASP A 32 -24.37 -20.80 3.29
CA ASP A 32 -25.46 -21.13 2.39
C ASP A 32 -26.81 -20.63 2.91
N PHE A 33 -27.09 -20.88 4.20
CA PHE A 33 -28.29 -20.39 4.85
C PHE A 33 -28.42 -18.87 4.85
N LEU A 34 -27.31 -18.18 5.15
CA LEU A 34 -27.27 -16.71 5.12
C LEU A 34 -27.46 -16.16 3.70
N MET A 35 -26.85 -16.79 2.71
CA MET A 35 -27.00 -16.42 1.29
C MET A 35 -28.46 -16.64 0.83
N GLU A 36 -29.08 -17.74 1.21
CA GLU A 36 -30.48 -17.99 0.90
C GLU A 36 -31.43 -16.94 1.54
N LYS A 37 -31.20 -16.60 2.81
CA LYS A 37 -31.93 -15.53 3.49
C LYS A 37 -31.74 -14.18 2.82
N LEU A 38 -30.54 -13.83 2.47
CA LEU A 38 -30.26 -12.58 1.77
C LEU A 38 -30.97 -12.55 0.40
N ASN A 39 -30.94 -13.66 -0.35
CA ASN A 39 -31.62 -13.77 -1.62
C ASN A 39 -33.14 -13.66 -1.49
N GLN A 40 -33.73 -14.25 -0.44
CA GLN A 40 -35.14 -14.11 -0.15
C GLN A 40 -35.55 -12.67 0.19
N GLU A 41 -34.71 -11.95 0.98
CA GLU A 41 -34.92 -10.54 1.26
C GLU A 41 -34.83 -9.67 0.02
N VAL A 42 -33.81 -9.92 -0.82
CA VAL A 42 -33.63 -9.21 -2.10
C VAL A 42 -34.80 -9.48 -3.03
N GLU A 43 -35.32 -10.70 -3.11
CA GLU A 43 -36.44 -11.04 -3.96
C GLU A 43 -37.76 -10.46 -3.40
N ALA A 44 -37.96 -10.47 -2.07
CA ALA A 44 -39.09 -9.80 -1.43
C ALA A 44 -39.08 -8.29 -1.68
N GLN A 45 -37.92 -7.67 -1.66
CA GLN A 45 -37.74 -6.27 -2.05
C GLN A 45 -38.01 -6.06 -3.56
N ARG A 46 -37.63 -7.01 -4.41
CA ARG A 46 -37.89 -6.97 -5.86
C ARG A 46 -39.40 -7.08 -6.20
N SER A 47 -40.15 -7.80 -5.44
CA SER A 47 -41.60 -7.94 -5.63
C SER A 47 -42.42 -6.78 -5.04
N SER A 48 -41.79 -5.88 -4.29
CA SER A 48 -42.41 -4.67 -3.77
C SER A 48 -42.65 -3.65 -4.89
N PRO A 49 -43.84 -3.02 -4.94
CA PRO A 49 -44.18 -2.05 -5.99
C PRO A 49 -43.23 -0.84 -6.04
N ARG A 50 -42.45 -0.58 -4.99
CA ARG A 50 -41.47 0.50 -4.92
C ARG A 50 -40.24 0.02 -4.14
N LYS A 51 -39.23 -0.45 -4.87
CA LYS A 51 -38.03 -1.09 -4.30
C LYS A 51 -37.06 -0.11 -3.64
N TYR A 52 -36.82 1.00 -4.33
CA TYR A 52 -35.85 1.99 -3.90
C TYR A 52 -36.45 3.38 -4.06
N PRO A 53 -36.17 4.32 -3.17
CA PRO A 53 -36.51 5.71 -3.41
C PRO A 53 -35.74 6.18 -4.64
N PHE A 54 -36.32 7.12 -5.41
CA PHE A 54 -35.59 7.79 -6.47
C PHE A 54 -34.43 8.59 -5.88
N ALA A 55 -33.33 8.76 -6.62
CA ALA A 55 -32.17 9.52 -6.19
C ALA A 55 -32.55 10.88 -5.59
N ALA A 56 -33.46 11.61 -6.27
CA ALA A 56 -33.93 12.91 -5.78
C ALA A 56 -34.63 12.85 -4.42
N GLU A 57 -35.31 11.75 -4.08
CA GLU A 57 -35.96 11.59 -2.77
C GLU A 57 -34.95 11.27 -1.66
N VAL A 58 -33.89 10.52 -2.00
CA VAL A 58 -32.77 10.26 -1.08
C VAL A 58 -31.99 11.56 -0.86
N GLU A 59 -31.69 12.29 -1.94
CA GLU A 59 -30.97 13.56 -1.89
C GLU A 59 -31.73 14.62 -1.05
N ALA A 60 -33.07 14.67 -1.16
CA ALA A 60 -33.89 15.59 -0.37
C ALA A 60 -33.86 15.30 1.14
N GLN A 61 -33.52 14.09 1.53
CA GLN A 61 -33.48 13.64 2.96
C GLN A 61 -32.06 13.65 3.53
N ILE A 62 -31.04 13.78 2.71
CA ILE A 62 -29.65 13.77 3.13
C ILE A 62 -29.21 15.21 3.45
N GLU A 63 -28.87 15.47 4.71
CA GLU A 63 -28.06 16.64 5.01
C GLU A 63 -26.78 16.61 4.19
N ILE A 64 -26.47 17.70 3.51
CA ILE A 64 -25.23 17.88 2.78
C ILE A 64 -24.09 17.75 3.80
N ARG A 65 -23.52 16.56 3.88
CA ARG A 65 -22.35 16.34 4.73
C ARG A 65 -21.14 17.01 4.09
N PRO A 66 -20.27 17.64 4.89
CA PRO A 66 -18.99 18.07 4.38
C PRO A 66 -18.32 16.89 3.65
N PHE A 67 -17.90 17.10 2.44
CA PHE A 67 -17.27 16.08 1.61
C PHE A 67 -16.09 15.45 2.36
N ARG A 68 -16.17 14.16 2.68
CA ARG A 68 -15.07 13.42 3.31
C ARG A 68 -14.07 13.07 2.23
N ARG A 69 -12.94 13.71 2.30
CA ARG A 69 -11.81 13.56 1.37
C ARG A 69 -11.03 12.32 1.72
N GLY A 70 -10.64 11.54 0.72
CA GLY A 70 -9.98 10.24 0.83
C GLY A 70 -8.91 10.11 1.92
N VAL A 71 -7.67 9.89 1.57
CA VAL A 71 -6.54 9.72 2.53
C VAL A 71 -6.03 11.02 3.15
N GLY A 72 -6.72 12.17 2.94
CA GLY A 72 -6.29 13.49 3.36
C GLY A 72 -5.84 13.61 4.82
N ASN A 73 -6.47 12.86 5.70
CA ASN A 73 -6.15 12.86 7.12
C ASN A 73 -4.80 12.23 7.47
N LEU A 74 -4.18 11.49 6.54
CA LEU A 74 -2.86 10.91 6.78
C LEU A 74 -1.73 11.94 6.69
N PHE A 75 -1.98 13.03 5.98
CA PHE A 75 -1.03 14.12 5.80
C PHE A 75 -1.44 15.41 6.52
N ILE A 76 -2.60 15.39 7.19
CA ILE A 76 -3.14 16.53 7.93
C ILE A 76 -3.18 16.15 9.41
N ALA A 77 -2.61 16.98 10.27
CA ALA A 77 -2.66 16.77 11.71
C ALA A 77 -4.12 16.66 12.20
N THR A 78 -4.42 15.56 12.89
CA THR A 78 -5.77 15.21 13.37
C THR A 78 -6.18 15.95 14.65
N SER A 79 -5.31 16.75 15.23
CA SER A 79 -5.54 17.48 16.49
C SER A 79 -6.16 18.86 16.25
N GLY A 80 -7.47 18.92 16.08
CA GLY A 80 -8.29 20.15 16.26
C GLY A 80 -8.03 21.36 15.35
N ASN A 81 -6.82 21.59 14.92
CA ASN A 81 -6.42 22.62 13.97
C ASN A 81 -6.09 22.00 12.63
N VAL A 82 -7.03 21.99 11.71
CA VAL A 82 -6.80 21.56 10.33
C VAL A 82 -5.79 22.49 9.67
N LYS A 83 -4.54 22.08 9.67
CA LYS A 83 -3.49 22.77 8.93
C LYS A 83 -3.73 22.52 7.44
N ARG A 84 -4.10 23.55 6.70
CA ARG A 84 -4.19 23.41 5.23
C ARG A 84 -2.81 23.11 4.67
N LEU A 85 -2.75 22.08 3.82
CA LEU A 85 -1.54 21.77 3.08
C LEU A 85 -1.25 22.90 2.08
N PRO A 86 0.03 23.18 1.79
CA PRO A 86 0.38 24.07 0.69
C PRO A 86 -0.25 23.61 -0.61
N PRO A 87 -0.74 24.53 -1.46
CA PRO A 87 -1.35 24.15 -2.74
C PRO A 87 -0.33 23.44 -3.64
N MET A 88 -0.79 22.40 -4.32
CA MET A 88 0.01 21.75 -5.36
C MET A 88 -0.02 22.59 -6.64
N PRO A 89 1.06 22.58 -7.45
CA PRO A 89 1.02 23.12 -8.81
C PRO A 89 -0.06 22.46 -9.66
N ALA A 90 -0.53 23.16 -10.70
CA ALA A 90 -1.53 22.61 -11.64
C ALA A 90 -1.05 21.34 -12.38
N ARG A 91 0.26 21.17 -12.50
CA ARG A 91 0.91 19.98 -13.09
C ARG A 91 1.95 19.45 -12.10
N PRO A 92 1.53 18.68 -11.09
CA PRO A 92 2.44 18.24 -10.05
C PRO A 92 3.55 17.35 -10.60
N THR A 93 4.77 17.60 -10.13
CA THR A 93 5.93 16.76 -10.41
C THR A 93 6.26 15.87 -9.21
N LEU A 94 7.11 14.86 -9.42
CA LEU A 94 7.66 14.07 -8.33
C LEU A 94 8.40 14.96 -7.30
N ALA A 95 9.13 15.97 -7.77
CA ALA A 95 9.82 16.91 -6.89
C ALA A 95 8.84 17.75 -6.04
N ASP A 96 7.69 18.12 -6.60
CA ASP A 96 6.64 18.83 -5.86
C ASP A 96 6.02 17.93 -4.79
N PHE A 97 5.80 16.65 -5.10
CA PHE A 97 5.35 15.67 -4.11
C PHE A 97 6.32 15.57 -2.93
N PHE A 98 7.62 15.39 -3.17
CA PHE A 98 8.62 15.37 -2.10
C PHE A 98 8.65 16.66 -1.28
N LYS A 99 8.55 17.82 -1.91
CA LYS A 99 8.61 19.11 -1.22
C LYS A 99 7.36 19.45 -0.42
N LEU A 100 6.19 19.07 -0.90
CA LEU A 100 4.91 19.58 -0.41
C LEU A 100 4.06 18.54 0.33
N ARG A 101 4.38 17.24 0.20
CA ARG A 101 3.56 16.16 0.76
C ARG A 101 4.35 15.14 1.56
N PHE A 102 5.53 14.78 1.11
CA PHE A 102 6.31 13.70 1.70
C PHE A 102 7.32 14.24 2.71
N HIS A 103 7.00 14.10 4.00
CA HIS A 103 7.83 14.63 5.10
C HIS A 103 8.27 13.57 6.10
N GLY A 104 7.50 12.51 6.30
CA GLY A 104 7.71 11.53 7.37
C GLY A 104 9.08 10.85 7.29
N THR A 105 9.25 9.94 6.36
CA THR A 105 10.49 9.18 6.14
C THR A 105 11.44 9.83 5.13
N ALA A 106 11.25 11.11 4.79
CA ALA A 106 12.02 11.78 3.74
C ALA A 106 13.53 11.69 3.95
N ASN A 107 14.03 11.94 5.18
CA ASN A 107 15.45 11.85 5.46
C ASN A 107 16.00 10.43 5.27
N HIS A 108 15.24 9.39 5.62
CA HIS A 108 15.61 8.00 5.44
C HIS A 108 15.78 7.66 3.95
N VAL A 109 14.78 7.94 3.10
CA VAL A 109 14.90 7.64 1.66
C VAL A 109 16.01 8.46 0.99
N PHE A 110 16.25 9.69 1.43
CA PHE A 110 17.37 10.49 0.93
C PHE A 110 18.72 9.93 1.37
N GLN A 111 18.84 9.41 2.59
CA GLN A 111 20.05 8.73 3.05
C GLN A 111 20.28 7.44 2.26
N SER A 112 19.21 6.65 2.03
CA SER A 112 19.28 5.42 1.24
C SER A 112 19.79 5.70 -0.18
N ALA A 113 19.22 6.69 -0.87
CA ALA A 113 19.66 7.11 -2.19
C ALA A 113 21.10 7.69 -2.19
N ASN A 114 21.46 8.51 -1.19
CA ASN A 114 22.80 9.07 -1.04
C ASN A 114 23.85 7.97 -0.82
N ARG A 115 23.55 6.95 -0.03
CA ARG A 115 24.41 5.81 0.20
C ARG A 115 24.63 5.02 -1.09
N ALA A 116 23.57 4.73 -1.82
CA ALA A 116 23.65 4.09 -3.13
C ALA A 116 24.50 4.89 -4.11
N GLN A 117 24.32 6.22 -4.17
CA GLN A 117 25.09 7.12 -5.02
C GLN A 117 26.58 7.15 -4.64
N LYS A 118 26.90 7.26 -3.35
CA LYS A 118 28.30 7.26 -2.88
C LYS A 118 29.04 5.95 -3.18
N ASN A 119 28.30 4.85 -3.21
CA ASN A 119 28.82 3.53 -3.54
C ASN A 119 28.88 3.25 -5.06
N GLY A 120 28.56 4.25 -5.89
CA GLY A 120 28.63 4.14 -7.35
C GLY A 120 27.62 3.18 -7.97
N MET A 121 26.47 2.99 -7.31
CA MET A 121 25.40 2.13 -7.83
C MET A 121 24.70 2.78 -9.01
N ASP A 122 24.05 1.94 -9.84
CA ASP A 122 23.27 2.40 -10.98
C ASP A 122 22.17 3.38 -10.57
N GLU A 123 21.86 4.33 -11.44
CA GLU A 123 20.84 5.36 -11.20
C GLU A 123 19.44 4.76 -10.92
N GLU A 124 19.15 3.61 -11.50
CA GLU A 124 17.90 2.91 -11.24
C GLU A 124 17.83 2.40 -9.79
N VAL A 125 18.93 1.93 -9.22
CA VAL A 125 19.01 1.55 -7.80
C VAL A 125 18.89 2.79 -6.91
N ILE A 126 19.55 3.89 -7.28
CA ILE A 126 19.44 5.16 -6.55
C ILE A 126 18.01 5.68 -6.56
N LEU A 127 17.33 5.63 -7.71
CA LEU A 127 15.91 6.00 -7.80
C LEU A 127 15.03 5.07 -6.98
N ALA A 128 15.26 3.75 -7.02
CA ALA A 128 14.52 2.80 -6.19
C ALA A 128 14.67 3.11 -4.69
N CYS A 129 15.89 3.42 -4.24
CA CYS A 129 16.16 3.86 -2.86
C CYS A 129 15.42 5.16 -2.50
N LEU A 130 15.29 6.09 -3.44
CA LEU A 130 14.57 7.35 -3.21
C LEU A 130 13.07 7.14 -3.05
N LEU A 131 12.48 6.12 -3.69
CA LEU A 131 11.04 5.94 -3.80
C LEU A 131 10.46 4.91 -2.83
N HIS A 132 11.23 3.92 -2.36
CA HIS A 132 10.76 2.67 -1.78
C HIS A 132 9.79 2.81 -0.60
N ASP A 133 9.95 3.81 0.24
CA ASP A 133 9.20 4.01 1.48
C ASP A 133 8.17 5.15 1.43
N THR A 134 7.95 5.74 0.26
CA THR A 134 7.07 6.91 0.15
C THR A 134 5.59 6.61 0.45
N VAL A 135 5.19 5.35 0.50
CA VAL A 135 3.83 4.90 0.85
C VAL A 135 3.75 4.33 2.28
N GLN A 136 4.87 4.20 2.98
CA GLN A 136 4.94 3.58 4.32
C GLN A 136 4.05 4.29 5.35
N GLU A 137 3.90 5.62 5.24
CA GLU A 137 3.02 6.41 6.11
C GLU A 137 1.52 6.07 5.91
N LEU A 138 1.16 5.53 4.75
CA LEU A 138 -0.21 5.14 4.42
C LEU A 138 -0.48 3.68 4.81
N ILE A 139 0.47 2.79 4.48
CA ILE A 139 0.37 1.35 4.68
C ILE A 139 1.74 0.83 5.08
N LYS A 140 1.89 0.37 6.32
CA LYS A 140 3.16 -0.15 6.82
C LYS A 140 3.46 -1.58 6.35
N VAL A 141 2.44 -2.43 6.36
CA VAL A 141 2.58 -3.82 5.92
C VAL A 141 2.59 -3.85 4.39
N ASP A 142 3.57 -4.56 3.83
CA ASP A 142 3.77 -4.69 2.39
C ASP A 142 3.82 -3.34 1.64
N HIS A 143 4.34 -2.29 2.29
CA HIS A 143 4.45 -0.96 1.67
C HIS A 143 5.26 -1.00 0.36
N GLY A 144 6.24 -1.88 0.23
CA GLY A 144 6.99 -2.06 -1.00
C GLY A 144 6.10 -2.49 -2.18
N TRP A 145 5.14 -3.40 -1.94
CA TRP A 145 4.19 -3.81 -2.96
C TRP A 145 3.29 -2.65 -3.39
N TRP A 146 2.72 -1.93 -2.42
CA TRP A 146 1.86 -0.76 -2.68
C TRP A 146 2.61 0.37 -3.35
N CYS A 147 3.84 0.63 -2.90
CA CYS A 147 4.71 1.65 -3.47
C CYS A 147 5.05 1.35 -4.92
N ALA A 148 5.38 0.10 -5.25
CA ALA A 148 5.65 -0.32 -6.61
C ALA A 148 4.45 -0.07 -7.55
N GLN A 149 3.22 -0.35 -7.10
CA GLN A 149 2.01 -0.04 -7.88
C GLN A 149 1.91 1.45 -8.21
N LEU A 150 2.19 2.31 -7.24
CA LEU A 150 2.11 3.77 -7.42
C LEU A 150 3.11 4.29 -8.47
N TYR A 151 4.30 3.67 -8.54
CA TYR A 151 5.38 4.13 -9.41
C TYR A 151 5.53 3.38 -10.73
N GLU A 152 4.97 2.18 -10.84
CA GLU A 152 5.15 1.29 -12.01
C GLU A 152 4.94 1.98 -13.38
N PRO A 153 3.98 2.90 -13.58
CA PRO A 153 3.82 3.58 -14.87
C PRO A 153 4.96 4.54 -15.23
N TYR A 154 5.72 4.99 -14.23
CA TYR A 154 6.68 6.08 -14.37
C TYR A 154 8.15 5.67 -14.27
N VAL A 155 8.42 4.43 -13.89
CA VAL A 155 9.78 3.91 -13.74
C VAL A 155 10.00 2.71 -14.65
N SER A 156 11.24 2.19 -14.70
CA SER A 156 11.49 0.91 -15.37
C SER A 156 10.94 -0.26 -14.54
N GLU A 157 10.67 -1.38 -15.20
CA GLU A 157 10.27 -2.63 -14.53
C GLU A 157 11.27 -3.06 -13.46
N LYS A 158 12.55 -2.80 -13.68
CA LYS A 158 13.65 -3.10 -12.76
C LYS A 158 13.49 -2.29 -11.46
N VAL A 159 13.23 -1.00 -11.56
CA VAL A 159 12.99 -0.12 -10.40
C VAL A 159 11.72 -0.56 -9.65
N ALA A 160 10.63 -0.79 -10.36
CA ALA A 160 9.38 -1.27 -9.76
C ALA A 160 9.57 -2.62 -9.05
N PHE A 161 10.33 -3.55 -9.65
CA PHE A 161 10.66 -4.84 -9.05
C PHE A 161 11.48 -4.67 -7.76
N ALA A 162 12.51 -3.84 -7.79
CA ALA A 162 13.34 -3.58 -6.62
C ALA A 162 12.50 -3.03 -5.45
N ILE A 163 11.67 -2.03 -5.71
CA ILE A 163 10.75 -1.46 -4.70
C ILE A 163 9.79 -2.52 -4.16
N ARG A 164 9.18 -3.31 -5.03
CA ARG A 164 8.17 -4.33 -4.67
C ARG A 164 8.70 -5.37 -3.69
N HIS A 165 9.95 -5.77 -3.84
CA HIS A 165 10.48 -6.95 -3.16
C HIS A 165 11.51 -6.67 -2.07
N HIS A 166 11.89 -5.40 -1.85
CA HIS A 166 12.94 -5.06 -0.87
C HIS A 166 12.63 -5.58 0.55
N GLN A 167 11.36 -5.49 0.98
CA GLN A 167 10.97 -5.91 2.33
C GLN A 167 11.18 -7.41 2.59
N THR A 168 10.92 -8.24 1.59
CA THR A 168 11.12 -9.70 1.70
C THR A 168 12.58 -10.04 1.97
N LEU A 169 13.48 -9.33 1.30
CA LEU A 169 14.91 -9.63 1.37
C LEU A 169 15.55 -9.27 2.73
N ARG A 170 14.88 -8.47 3.54
CA ARG A 170 15.36 -8.13 4.90
C ARG A 170 15.56 -9.34 5.80
N PHE A 171 14.76 -10.38 5.60
CA PHE A 171 14.76 -11.58 6.45
C PHE A 171 15.76 -12.64 6.02
N TYR A 172 16.55 -12.39 4.98
CA TYR A 172 17.49 -13.38 4.43
C TYR A 172 18.84 -12.72 4.20
N GLU A 173 19.87 -13.27 4.86
CA GLU A 173 21.25 -12.81 4.67
C GLU A 173 21.74 -13.02 3.23
N ASP A 174 22.65 -12.18 2.82
CA ASP A 174 23.40 -12.30 1.56
C ASP A 174 24.78 -11.65 1.73
N LYS A 175 25.67 -12.37 2.39
CA LYS A 175 27.02 -11.89 2.68
C LYS A 175 27.85 -11.56 1.45
N ALA A 176 27.57 -12.24 0.33
CA ALA A 176 28.25 -11.97 -0.94
C ALA A 176 27.94 -10.55 -1.46
N ASN A 177 26.75 -10.02 -1.16
CA ASN A 177 26.31 -8.68 -1.52
C ASN A 177 26.29 -7.70 -0.33
N GLY A 178 26.99 -8.02 0.75
CA GLY A 178 27.18 -7.13 1.89
C GLY A 178 25.97 -7.01 2.81
N TYR A 179 25.11 -8.02 2.86
CA TYR A 179 23.96 -8.05 3.74
C TYR A 179 24.08 -9.17 4.77
N ASP A 180 24.43 -8.81 6.00
CA ASP A 180 24.32 -9.68 7.16
C ASP A 180 22.91 -9.58 7.73
N TYR A 181 22.39 -10.69 8.28
CA TYR A 181 21.11 -10.63 8.99
C TYR A 181 21.26 -9.69 10.21
N PRO A 182 20.39 -8.66 10.33
CA PRO A 182 20.59 -7.63 11.34
C PRO A 182 20.48 -8.15 12.76
N GLU A 183 21.43 -7.82 13.63
CA GLU A 183 21.41 -8.14 15.05
C GLU A 183 20.12 -7.64 15.73
N LEU A 184 19.62 -6.47 15.33
CA LEU A 184 18.36 -5.96 15.82
C LEU A 184 17.19 -6.92 15.54
N TYR A 185 17.22 -7.65 14.43
CA TYR A 185 16.19 -8.63 14.08
C TYR A 185 16.30 -9.89 14.94
N HIS A 186 17.51 -10.33 15.31
CA HIS A 186 17.69 -11.38 16.31
C HIS A 186 17.07 -10.97 17.65
N GLN A 187 17.30 -9.74 18.07
CA GLN A 187 16.74 -9.20 19.32
C GLN A 187 15.22 -9.05 19.27
N MET A 188 14.64 -8.65 18.12
CA MET A 188 13.20 -8.43 17.98
C MET A 188 12.40 -9.72 17.77
N PHE A 189 12.93 -10.64 16.98
CA PHE A 189 12.20 -11.82 16.53
C PHE A 189 12.70 -13.13 17.18
N GLY A 190 13.90 -13.12 17.78
CA GLY A 190 14.58 -14.31 18.32
C GLY A 190 15.42 -15.05 17.29
N GLU A 191 16.34 -15.87 17.78
CA GLU A 191 17.29 -16.65 16.95
C GLU A 191 16.60 -17.66 16.02
N ASP A 192 15.47 -18.22 16.46
CA ASP A 192 14.73 -19.25 15.75
C ASP A 192 13.60 -18.71 14.85
N TYR A 193 13.53 -17.39 14.65
CA TYR A 193 12.48 -16.79 13.84
C TYR A 193 12.50 -17.30 12.41
N LYS A 194 11.35 -17.75 11.95
CA LYS A 194 11.12 -18.14 10.56
C LYS A 194 10.08 -17.21 9.93
N PRO A 195 10.43 -16.54 8.83
CA PRO A 195 9.46 -15.73 8.11
C PRO A 195 8.21 -16.53 7.71
N GLU A 196 7.08 -15.86 7.64
CA GLU A 196 5.81 -16.42 7.21
C GLU A 196 5.92 -17.12 5.82
N PRO A 197 5.14 -18.17 5.57
CA PRO A 197 5.25 -18.95 4.32
C PRO A 197 5.15 -18.11 3.03
N TYR A 198 4.37 -17.04 3.04
CA TYR A 198 4.26 -16.16 1.88
C TYR A 198 5.55 -15.35 1.65
N ILE A 199 6.25 -14.93 2.71
CA ILE A 199 7.55 -14.26 2.62
C ILE A 199 8.59 -15.24 2.07
N GLN A 200 8.59 -16.50 2.54
CA GLN A 200 9.49 -17.54 2.04
C GLN A 200 9.30 -17.79 0.54
N LYS A 201 8.04 -17.95 0.09
CA LYS A 201 7.72 -18.10 -1.33
C LYS A 201 8.16 -16.90 -2.17
N ASN A 202 7.95 -15.70 -1.64
CA ASN A 202 8.38 -14.49 -2.33
C ASN A 202 9.91 -14.42 -2.41
N TYR A 203 10.62 -14.79 -1.36
CA TYR A 203 12.07 -14.88 -1.39
C TYR A 203 12.60 -15.87 -2.43
N GLU A 204 12.01 -17.07 -2.51
CA GLU A 204 12.37 -18.08 -3.52
C GLU A 204 12.20 -17.56 -4.95
N PHE A 205 11.12 -16.83 -5.18
CA PHE A 205 10.88 -16.16 -6.46
C PHE A 205 11.93 -15.08 -6.74
N VAL A 206 12.15 -14.18 -5.79
CA VAL A 206 13.01 -13.00 -5.95
C VAL A 206 14.47 -13.39 -6.13
N ARG A 207 14.99 -14.34 -5.31
CA ARG A 207 16.39 -14.75 -5.38
C ARG A 207 16.80 -15.38 -6.71
N ASN A 208 15.85 -15.92 -7.46
CA ASN A 208 16.08 -16.53 -8.76
C ASN A 208 15.72 -15.59 -9.92
N HIS A 209 15.28 -14.37 -9.64
CA HIS A 209 14.88 -13.41 -10.65
C HIS A 209 16.07 -12.65 -11.21
N LYS A 210 16.02 -12.29 -12.50
CA LYS A 210 17.08 -11.53 -13.19
C LYS A 210 17.43 -10.19 -12.53
N TRP A 211 16.50 -9.60 -11.78
CA TRP A 211 16.67 -8.33 -11.05
C TRP A 211 16.84 -8.51 -9.54
N TYR A 212 17.27 -9.68 -9.11
CA TYR A 212 17.52 -9.94 -7.69
C TYR A 212 18.51 -8.95 -7.09
N LEU A 213 19.59 -8.67 -7.83
CA LEU A 213 20.67 -7.81 -7.33
C LEU A 213 20.16 -6.40 -7.01
N GLU A 214 19.33 -5.82 -7.86
CA GLU A 214 18.78 -4.48 -7.67
C GLU A 214 17.90 -4.40 -6.42
N ALA A 215 17.04 -5.40 -6.22
CA ALA A 215 16.23 -5.49 -5.01
C ALA A 215 17.10 -5.68 -3.75
N ARG A 216 18.15 -6.49 -3.83
CA ARG A 216 19.10 -6.71 -2.74
C ARG A 216 19.89 -5.44 -2.40
N LEU A 217 20.40 -4.74 -3.40
CA LEU A 217 21.12 -3.48 -3.21
C LEU A 217 20.22 -2.41 -2.58
N LEU A 218 18.95 -2.35 -2.96
CA LEU A 218 17.99 -1.49 -2.28
C LEU A 218 17.87 -1.86 -0.81
N THR A 219 17.64 -3.14 -0.47
CA THR A 219 17.53 -3.60 0.92
C THR A 219 18.76 -3.27 1.76
N VAL A 220 19.97 -3.41 1.20
CA VAL A 220 21.22 -3.04 1.89
C VAL A 220 21.26 -1.54 2.19
N ASN A 221 20.87 -0.70 1.24
CA ASN A 221 20.89 0.74 1.43
C ASN A 221 19.76 1.21 2.34
N ASP A 222 18.59 0.58 2.31
CA ASP A 222 17.47 0.83 3.19
C ASP A 222 17.89 0.61 4.66
N LEU A 223 18.33 -0.59 4.99
CA LEU A 223 18.64 -0.99 6.37
C LEU A 223 19.68 -0.10 7.05
N TYR A 224 20.69 0.35 6.31
CA TYR A 224 21.81 1.12 6.87
C TYR A 224 21.68 2.64 6.68
N SER A 225 20.48 3.15 6.40
CA SER A 225 20.22 4.58 6.13
C SER A 225 19.53 5.30 7.28
N PHE A 226 20.13 5.19 8.47
CA PHE A 226 19.71 5.84 9.71
C PHE A 226 20.90 6.54 10.41
N GLU A 227 21.77 7.18 9.63
CA GLU A 227 22.96 7.83 10.13
C GLU A 227 22.63 9.19 10.78
N PRO A 228 22.90 9.39 12.07
CA PRO A 228 22.66 10.68 12.73
C PRO A 228 23.49 11.80 12.10
N GLY A 229 22.85 12.96 11.89
CA GLY A 229 23.52 14.14 11.34
C GLY A 229 23.73 14.15 9.82
N VAL A 230 23.37 13.09 9.12
CA VAL A 230 23.41 13.01 7.64
C VAL A 230 22.06 13.45 7.10
N ASN A 231 22.03 14.59 6.37
CA ASN A 231 20.80 15.19 5.85
C ASN A 231 20.95 15.50 4.34
N PRO A 232 20.91 14.49 3.47
CA PRO A 232 20.93 14.72 2.02
C PRO A 232 19.67 15.48 1.59
N GLN A 233 19.80 16.25 0.53
CA GLN A 233 18.71 17.08 0.05
C GLN A 233 18.19 16.56 -1.29
N LEU A 234 16.91 16.75 -1.59
CA LEU A 234 16.27 16.33 -2.83
C LEU A 234 17.04 16.82 -4.08
N GLN A 235 17.62 18.03 -3.99
CA GLN A 235 18.37 18.64 -5.10
C GLN A 235 19.52 17.78 -5.61
N GLN A 236 20.13 16.97 -4.75
CA GLN A 236 21.19 16.03 -5.09
C GLN A 236 20.74 14.98 -6.12
N PHE A 237 19.45 14.65 -6.14
CA PHE A 237 18.88 13.59 -6.96
C PHE A 237 18.08 14.10 -8.17
N THR A 238 17.98 15.42 -8.35
CA THR A 238 17.13 16.02 -9.39
C THR A 238 17.45 15.52 -10.80
N ASP A 239 18.74 15.38 -11.11
CA ASP A 239 19.19 14.92 -12.42
C ASP A 239 18.87 13.43 -12.65
N ILE A 240 19.01 12.60 -11.61
CA ILE A 240 18.65 11.18 -11.66
C ILE A 240 17.14 11.03 -11.85
N ILE A 241 16.35 11.79 -11.10
CA ILE A 241 14.89 11.84 -11.29
C ILE A 241 14.58 12.23 -12.73
N GLY A 242 15.21 13.25 -13.27
CA GLY A 242 15.00 13.71 -14.65
C GLY A 242 15.30 12.67 -15.72
N ARG A 243 16.28 11.78 -15.48
CA ARG A 243 16.65 10.72 -16.42
C ARG A 243 15.85 9.43 -16.25
N GLN A 244 15.51 9.05 -15.01
CA GLN A 244 14.99 7.73 -14.68
C GLN A 244 13.50 7.71 -14.35
N PHE A 245 12.89 8.88 -14.09
CA PHE A 245 11.47 8.98 -13.80
C PHE A 245 10.72 9.58 -14.99
N LYS A 246 9.75 8.86 -15.53
CA LYS A 246 8.90 9.30 -16.65
C LYS A 246 7.85 10.30 -16.15
N GLN A 247 8.25 11.55 -15.96
CA GLN A 247 7.35 12.60 -15.50
C GLN A 247 6.22 12.84 -16.52
N PRO A 248 4.93 12.64 -16.15
CA PRO A 248 3.83 12.93 -17.07
C PRO A 248 3.71 14.43 -17.33
N LYS A 249 3.46 14.79 -18.59
CA LYS A 249 3.31 16.20 -19.04
C LYS A 249 2.13 16.91 -18.40
N GLU A 250 1.07 16.17 -18.13
CA GLU A 250 -0.14 16.61 -17.48
C GLU A 250 0.04 16.84 -15.97
N GLY A 251 1.09 16.26 -15.39
CA GLY A 251 1.35 16.19 -13.98
C GLY A 251 0.86 14.88 -13.33
N LEU A 252 1.47 14.52 -12.22
CA LEU A 252 1.09 13.34 -11.44
C LEU A 252 -0.38 13.45 -10.98
N GLY A 253 -1.16 12.44 -11.30
CA GLY A 253 -2.59 12.40 -11.00
C GLY A 253 -3.51 12.99 -12.07
N PHE A 254 -2.96 13.64 -13.11
CA PHE A 254 -3.71 14.21 -14.22
C PHE A 254 -3.45 13.54 -15.57
N ASP A 255 -2.59 12.55 -15.58
CA ASP A 255 -2.33 11.67 -16.72
C ASP A 255 -3.36 10.52 -16.78
N ASN A 256 -3.31 9.75 -17.86
CA ASN A 256 -4.20 8.59 -18.05
C ASN A 256 -3.61 7.28 -17.50
N SER A 257 -2.71 7.36 -16.51
CA SER A 257 -2.16 6.17 -15.89
C SER A 257 -3.21 5.47 -15.01
N PRO A 258 -3.09 4.15 -14.79
CA PRO A 258 -4.00 3.42 -13.91
C PRO A 258 -3.92 3.87 -12.43
N VAL A 259 -2.90 4.65 -12.07
CA VAL A 259 -2.65 5.15 -10.71
C VAL A 259 -2.94 6.65 -10.54
N ALA A 260 -3.47 7.30 -11.58
CA ALA A 260 -3.74 8.74 -11.53
C ALA A 260 -4.65 9.13 -10.34
N HIS A 261 -5.67 8.33 -10.03
CA HIS A 261 -6.54 8.55 -8.87
C HIS A 261 -5.78 8.44 -7.54
N MET A 262 -4.86 7.48 -7.41
CA MET A 262 -4.02 7.35 -6.21
C MET A 262 -3.16 8.60 -6.03
N TRP A 263 -2.52 9.08 -7.11
CA TRP A 263 -1.73 10.30 -7.08
C TRP A 263 -2.55 11.52 -6.70
N ARG A 264 -3.77 11.70 -7.25
CA ARG A 264 -4.66 12.80 -6.84
C ARG A 264 -5.00 12.73 -5.36
N SER A 265 -5.34 11.55 -4.87
CA SER A 265 -5.69 11.36 -3.45
C SER A 265 -4.52 11.68 -2.51
N ILE A 266 -3.29 11.37 -2.92
CA ILE A 266 -2.08 11.62 -2.13
C ILE A 266 -1.63 13.08 -2.25
N ALA A 267 -1.56 13.61 -3.47
CA ALA A 267 -1.04 14.93 -3.74
C ALA A 267 -2.04 16.04 -3.35
N MET A 268 -3.33 15.77 -3.51
CA MET A 268 -4.40 16.75 -3.29
C MET A 268 -5.53 16.16 -2.46
N PRO A 269 -5.25 15.76 -1.22
CA PRO A 269 -6.22 15.08 -0.36
C PRO A 269 -7.42 15.96 0.00
N ASP A 270 -7.36 17.24 -0.27
CA ASP A 270 -8.41 18.23 -0.05
C ASP A 270 -9.22 18.55 -1.32
N HIS A 271 -8.96 17.88 -2.44
CA HIS A 271 -9.80 17.94 -3.62
C HIS A 271 -10.84 16.82 -3.65
N PRO A 272 -12.05 17.06 -4.15
CA PRO A 272 -12.98 15.99 -4.49
C PRO A 272 -12.38 15.15 -5.64
N LEU A 273 -12.62 13.86 -5.57
CA LEU A 273 -12.21 12.91 -6.62
C LEU A 273 -13.08 13.09 -7.86
#